data_e32d6bbc21d5e37db9bde587c6aa2c68
#
_entry.id   e32d6bbc21d5e37db9bde587c6aa2c68
#
_cell.length_a   1.000
_cell.length_b   1.000
_cell.length_c   1.000
_cell.angle_alpha   90.00
_cell.angle_beta   90.00
_cell.angle_gamma   90.00
#
_symmetry.space_group_name_H-M   'P 1'
#
loop_
_entity.id
_entity.type
_entity.pdbx_description
1 polymer ?
#
loop_
_entity_poly.entity_id
_entity_poly.type
_entity_poly.pdbx_seq_one_letter_code
_entity_poly.pdbx_strand_id
1 'polypeptide(L)'
;MRYCKKCTMPDTRPGITFDAEGVCSACRHYEARKNVDWDARFKEFEAFCNKYRGMNGPGGYDCAVAVSGGKDSHFQVWMLKEVMHMNPILFSVEDNFPMTQAGIHNLKNISEEFGCTIISCKPNIKVQKVLMRK
;
A
#
# COMPACT_ATOMS: atom_id res chain seq x y z
N MET A 1 -20.05 7.54 -26.21
CA MET A 1 -19.14 7.67 -25.04
C MET A 1 -19.59 8.86 -24.22
N ARG A 2 -19.87 8.66 -22.94
CA ARG A 2 -20.30 9.69 -22.01
C ARG A 2 -19.16 10.03 -21.06
N TYR A 3 -19.00 11.30 -20.73
CA TYR A 3 -17.97 11.76 -19.81
C TYR A 3 -18.58 12.37 -18.53
N CYS A 4 -17.87 12.21 -17.43
CA CYS A 4 -18.26 12.86 -16.17
C CYS A 4 -18.25 14.37 -16.30
N LYS A 5 -19.33 15.02 -15.89
CA LYS A 5 -19.43 16.49 -15.91
C LYS A 5 -18.45 17.20 -14.96
N LYS A 6 -17.91 16.47 -13.96
CA LYS A 6 -17.02 17.04 -12.94
C LYS A 6 -15.52 16.79 -13.23
N CYS A 7 -15.14 15.61 -13.74
CA CYS A 7 -13.72 15.23 -13.91
C CYS A 7 -13.38 14.64 -15.28
N THR A 8 -14.29 14.67 -16.23
CA THR A 8 -14.10 14.15 -17.61
C THR A 8 -13.81 12.64 -17.71
N MET A 9 -14.01 11.84 -16.63
CA MET A 9 -13.86 10.38 -16.65
C MET A 9 -14.81 9.75 -17.67
N PRO A 10 -14.34 8.90 -18.62
CA PRO A 10 -15.20 8.23 -19.59
C PRO A 10 -15.98 7.07 -18.96
N ASP A 11 -17.14 6.76 -19.52
CA ASP A 11 -18.00 5.62 -19.14
C ASP A 11 -17.42 4.26 -19.57
N THR A 12 -16.36 4.24 -20.34
CA THR A 12 -15.67 3.02 -20.78
C THR A 12 -14.78 2.40 -19.71
N ARG A 13 -14.51 3.13 -18.61
CA ARG A 13 -13.69 2.57 -17.51
C ARG A 13 -14.47 1.50 -16.76
N PRO A 14 -13.90 0.27 -16.58
CA PRO A 14 -14.56 -0.79 -15.83
C PRO A 14 -14.96 -0.36 -14.40
N GLY A 15 -16.17 -0.68 -13.99
CA GLY A 15 -16.69 -0.40 -12.63
C GLY A 15 -17.07 1.06 -12.37
N ILE A 16 -16.98 1.97 -13.35
CA ILE A 16 -17.43 3.35 -13.19
C ILE A 16 -18.95 3.43 -13.36
N THR A 17 -19.62 4.14 -12.48
CA THR A 17 -21.06 4.42 -12.55
C THR A 17 -21.31 5.93 -12.54
N PHE A 18 -22.43 6.35 -13.13
CA PHE A 18 -22.85 7.74 -13.19
C PHE A 18 -24.22 7.92 -12.54
N ASP A 19 -24.39 9.02 -11.82
CA ASP A 19 -25.70 9.40 -11.29
C ASP A 19 -26.57 10.12 -12.35
N ALA A 20 -27.75 10.55 -11.92
CA ALA A 20 -28.68 11.28 -12.77
C ALA A 20 -28.14 12.63 -13.26
N GLU A 21 -27.29 13.26 -12.47
CA GLU A 21 -26.63 14.53 -12.78
C GLU A 21 -25.44 14.35 -13.75
N GLY A 22 -25.03 13.12 -14.03
CA GLY A 22 -23.90 12.78 -14.90
C GLY A 22 -22.54 12.87 -14.20
N VAL A 23 -22.51 12.77 -12.86
CA VAL A 23 -21.28 12.74 -12.06
C VAL A 23 -20.87 11.29 -11.79
N CYS A 24 -19.59 10.96 -12.00
CA CYS A 24 -19.09 9.60 -11.83
C CYS A 24 -18.93 9.19 -10.36
N SER A 25 -18.94 7.87 -10.11
CA SER A 25 -18.77 7.30 -8.77
C SER A 25 -17.43 7.71 -8.13
N ALA A 26 -16.35 7.90 -8.90
CA ALA A 26 -15.07 8.36 -8.37
C ALA A 26 -15.17 9.77 -7.76
N CYS A 27 -15.87 10.70 -8.43
CA CYS A 27 -16.11 12.04 -7.89
C CYS A 27 -16.97 12.00 -6.62
N ARG A 28 -18.03 11.17 -6.60
CA ARG A 28 -18.86 11.02 -5.41
C ARG A 28 -18.09 10.44 -4.22
N HIS A 29 -17.28 9.42 -4.45
CA HIS A 29 -16.40 8.87 -3.40
C HIS A 29 -15.38 9.91 -2.90
N TYR A 30 -14.82 10.73 -3.79
CA TYR A 30 -13.91 11.79 -3.39
C TYR A 30 -14.59 12.83 -2.48
N GLU A 31 -15.82 13.25 -2.83
CA GLU A 31 -16.59 14.18 -1.98
C GLU A 31 -16.97 13.53 -0.63
N ALA A 32 -17.36 12.27 -0.62
CA ALA A 32 -17.69 11.55 0.61
C ALA A 32 -16.51 11.48 1.61
N ARG A 33 -15.26 11.49 1.11
CA ARG A 33 -14.07 11.53 1.97
C ARG A 33 -13.96 12.78 2.84
N LYS A 34 -14.59 13.89 2.45
CA LYS A 34 -14.61 15.12 3.26
C LYS A 34 -15.38 14.96 4.58
N ASN A 35 -16.28 13.99 4.64
CA ASN A 35 -17.11 13.69 5.81
C ASN A 35 -16.50 12.62 6.72
N VAL A 36 -15.31 12.10 6.38
CA VAL A 36 -14.62 11.10 7.21
C VAL A 36 -13.94 11.80 8.38
N ASP A 37 -14.24 11.36 9.59
CA ASP A 37 -13.52 11.76 10.79
C ASP A 37 -12.15 11.03 10.80
N TRP A 38 -11.13 11.71 10.29
CA TRP A 38 -9.79 11.17 10.19
C TRP A 38 -9.11 11.01 11.55
N ASP A 39 -9.46 11.82 12.53
CA ASP A 39 -8.92 11.72 13.88
C ASP A 39 -9.46 10.48 14.60
N ALA A 40 -10.75 10.19 14.44
CA ALA A 40 -11.33 8.95 14.92
C ALA A 40 -10.70 7.73 14.24
N ARG A 41 -10.52 7.77 12.92
CA ARG A 41 -9.86 6.68 12.16
C ARG A 41 -8.41 6.48 12.59
N PHE A 42 -7.68 7.55 12.87
CA PHE A 42 -6.31 7.45 13.37
C PHE A 42 -6.26 6.79 14.75
N LYS A 43 -7.15 7.16 15.68
CA LYS A 43 -7.26 6.54 17.01
C LYS A 43 -7.61 5.05 16.92
N GLU A 44 -8.52 4.67 16.02
CA GLU A 44 -8.83 3.26 15.77
C GLU A 44 -7.59 2.48 15.30
N PHE A 45 -6.83 3.06 14.38
CA PHE A 45 -5.59 2.47 13.87
C PHE A 45 -4.52 2.36 14.96
N GLU A 46 -4.35 3.39 15.78
CA GLU A 46 -3.43 3.38 16.93
C GLU A 46 -3.83 2.29 17.95
N ALA A 47 -5.11 2.19 18.29
CA ALA A 47 -5.61 1.14 19.17
C ALA A 47 -5.36 -0.26 18.62
N PHE A 48 -5.52 -0.44 17.29
CA PHE A 48 -5.19 -1.68 16.61
C PHE A 48 -3.70 -2.00 16.69
N CYS A 49 -2.81 -1.05 16.42
CA CYS A 49 -1.37 -1.22 16.54
C CYS A 49 -0.94 -1.56 17.97
N ASN A 50 -1.53 -0.89 18.96
CA ASN A 50 -1.25 -1.12 20.38
C ASN A 50 -1.56 -2.56 20.81
N LYS A 51 -2.55 -3.20 20.19
CA LYS A 51 -2.89 -4.60 20.48
C LYS A 51 -1.77 -5.58 20.12
N TYR A 52 -0.99 -5.28 19.08
CA TYR A 52 0.03 -6.19 18.55
C TYR A 52 1.47 -5.78 18.92
N ARG A 53 1.67 -4.54 19.39
CA ARG A 53 3.00 -4.04 19.75
C ARG A 53 3.60 -4.85 20.89
N GLY A 54 4.81 -5.40 20.65
CA GLY A 54 5.54 -6.20 21.62
C GLY A 54 4.96 -7.58 21.93
N MET A 55 3.92 -8.01 21.21
CA MET A 55 3.22 -9.27 21.45
C MET A 55 4.13 -10.50 21.29
N ASN A 56 5.15 -10.41 20.44
CA ASN A 56 6.10 -11.48 20.16
C ASN A 56 7.39 -11.40 21.02
N GLY A 57 7.38 -10.58 22.07
CA GLY A 57 8.49 -10.43 23.01
C GLY A 57 9.62 -9.52 22.49
N PRO A 58 10.68 -9.34 23.29
CA PRO A 58 11.81 -8.48 22.95
C PRO A 58 12.49 -8.91 21.65
N GLY A 59 12.60 -8.01 20.69
CA GLY A 59 13.20 -8.28 19.37
C GLY A 59 12.29 -9.01 18.38
N GLY A 60 11.09 -9.42 18.78
CA GLY A 60 10.09 -9.99 17.88
C GLY A 60 9.47 -8.94 16.95
N TYR A 61 9.00 -9.38 15.79
CA TYR A 61 8.31 -8.50 14.85
C TYR A 61 6.83 -8.39 15.20
N ASP A 62 6.30 -7.17 15.17
CA ASP A 62 4.90 -6.87 15.50
C ASP A 62 3.97 -7.05 14.31
N CYS A 63 4.49 -6.84 13.10
CA CYS A 63 3.74 -6.93 11.85
C CYS A 63 4.65 -7.18 10.66
N ALA A 64 4.05 -7.61 9.54
CA ALA A 64 4.71 -7.71 8.24
C ALA A 64 4.17 -6.62 7.30
N VAL A 65 5.07 -5.96 6.56
CA VAL A 65 4.74 -4.92 5.59
C VAL A 65 5.22 -5.33 4.21
N ALA A 66 4.29 -5.41 3.25
CA ALA A 66 4.64 -5.62 1.86
C ALA A 66 5.21 -4.34 1.26
N VAL A 67 6.42 -4.40 0.72
CA VAL A 67 7.13 -3.23 0.19
C VAL A 67 7.60 -3.46 -1.25
N SER A 68 7.53 -2.41 -2.05
CA SER A 68 8.03 -2.39 -3.44
C SER A 68 9.10 -1.32 -3.68
N GLY A 69 9.48 -0.58 -2.65
CA GLY A 69 10.38 0.58 -2.77
C GLY A 69 9.72 1.86 -3.28
N GLY A 70 8.41 1.85 -3.53
CA GLY A 70 7.66 3.04 -3.93
C GLY A 70 7.33 3.97 -2.75
N LYS A 71 6.83 5.16 -3.04
CA LYS A 71 6.48 6.18 -2.04
C LYS A 71 5.49 5.68 -0.98
N ASP A 72 4.53 4.85 -1.39
CA ASP A 72 3.51 4.34 -0.48
C ASP A 72 4.11 3.32 0.50
N SER A 73 5.09 2.51 0.05
CA SER A 73 5.86 1.61 0.93
C SER A 73 6.65 2.39 1.99
N HIS A 74 7.34 3.48 1.59
CA HIS A 74 8.06 4.33 2.53
C HIS A 74 7.12 4.96 3.56
N PHE A 75 5.96 5.47 3.12
CA PHE A 75 4.96 6.04 4.02
C PHE A 75 4.41 5.00 5.00
N GLN A 76 4.11 3.77 4.55
CA GLN A 76 3.61 2.70 5.41
C GLN A 76 4.64 2.31 6.48
N VAL A 77 5.91 2.15 6.09
CA VAL A 77 6.97 1.79 7.04
C VAL A 77 7.22 2.93 8.02
N TRP A 78 7.30 4.18 7.54
CA TRP A 78 7.42 5.36 8.39
C TRP A 78 6.27 5.44 9.41
N MET A 79 5.03 5.27 8.95
CA MET A 79 3.86 5.31 9.83
C MET A 79 3.94 4.25 10.93
N LEU A 80 4.29 3.01 10.59
CA LEU A 80 4.38 1.91 11.56
C LEU A 80 5.58 2.04 12.49
N LYS A 81 6.74 2.41 11.95
CA LYS A 81 7.99 2.48 12.71
C LYS A 81 8.08 3.74 13.57
N GLU A 82 7.89 4.92 12.95
CA GLU A 82 8.15 6.21 13.59
C GLU A 82 6.91 6.74 14.34
N VAL A 83 5.70 6.54 13.80
CA VAL A 83 4.49 7.08 14.40
C VAL A 83 3.85 6.08 15.36
N MET A 84 3.74 4.81 14.95
CA MET A 84 3.12 3.76 15.77
C MET A 84 4.12 3.01 16.66
N HIS A 85 5.42 3.27 16.53
CA HIS A 85 6.51 2.64 17.30
C HIS A 85 6.45 1.11 17.30
N MET A 86 6.11 0.52 16.17
CA MET A 86 6.10 -0.93 15.95
C MET A 86 7.45 -1.42 15.43
N ASN A 87 7.68 -2.72 15.50
CA ASN A 87 8.84 -3.38 14.91
C ASN A 87 8.41 -4.22 13.69
N PRO A 88 8.29 -3.62 12.48
CA PRO A 88 7.86 -4.32 11.29
C PRO A 88 9.00 -5.17 10.67
N ILE A 89 8.64 -6.34 10.11
CA ILE A 89 9.45 -7.02 9.11
C ILE A 89 8.94 -6.67 7.72
N LEU A 90 9.84 -6.34 6.81
CA LEU A 90 9.48 -5.97 5.45
C LEU A 90 9.53 -7.19 4.54
N PHE A 91 8.57 -7.31 3.64
CA PHE A 91 8.50 -8.39 2.68
C PHE A 91 8.35 -7.85 1.27
N SER A 92 9.28 -8.22 0.38
CA SER A 92 9.24 -7.84 -1.04
C SER A 92 9.17 -9.07 -1.93
N VAL A 93 8.29 -9.03 -2.92
CA VAL A 93 8.26 -10.02 -4.00
C VAL A 93 8.98 -9.42 -5.21
N GLU A 94 10.11 -10.02 -5.57
CA GLU A 94 10.86 -9.62 -6.76
C GLU A 94 10.17 -10.19 -8.00
N ASP A 95 9.84 -9.31 -8.91
CA ASP A 95 9.38 -9.73 -10.23
C ASP A 95 10.54 -10.37 -11.04
N ASN A 96 10.21 -11.24 -11.99
CA ASN A 96 11.23 -11.83 -12.89
C ASN A 96 11.68 -10.84 -13.97
N PHE A 97 11.11 -9.64 -14.01
CA PHE A 97 11.62 -8.54 -14.81
C PHE A 97 12.74 -7.79 -14.06
N PRO A 98 13.76 -7.28 -14.79
CA PRO A 98 14.82 -6.51 -14.16
C PRO A 98 14.27 -5.22 -13.55
N MET A 99 14.59 -5.01 -12.27
CA MET A 99 14.31 -3.72 -11.62
C MET A 99 15.24 -2.64 -12.16
N THR A 100 14.74 -1.41 -12.20
CA THR A 100 15.61 -0.25 -12.48
C THR A 100 16.58 -0.01 -11.31
N GLN A 101 17.71 0.63 -11.57
CA GLN A 101 18.68 0.99 -10.52
C GLN A 101 18.03 1.84 -9.42
N ALA A 102 17.13 2.77 -9.79
CA ALA A 102 16.36 3.56 -8.84
C ALA A 102 15.45 2.68 -7.96
N GLY A 103 14.79 1.66 -8.55
CA GLY A 103 13.95 0.73 -7.80
C GLY A 103 14.74 -0.10 -6.79
N ILE A 104 15.91 -0.61 -7.18
CA ILE A 104 16.82 -1.35 -6.30
C ILE A 104 17.30 -0.44 -5.15
N HIS A 105 17.73 0.79 -5.48
CA HIS A 105 18.16 1.76 -4.49
C HIS A 105 17.04 2.08 -3.49
N ASN A 106 15.83 2.35 -3.97
CA ASN A 106 14.70 2.67 -3.11
C ASN A 106 14.32 1.53 -2.17
N LEU A 107 14.35 0.29 -2.67
CA LEU A 107 14.06 -0.88 -1.84
C LEU A 107 15.13 -1.10 -0.75
N LYS A 108 16.39 -0.86 -1.08
CA LYS A 108 17.49 -0.92 -0.11
C LYS A 108 17.35 0.22 0.91
N ASN A 109 17.10 1.43 0.45
CA ASN A 109 17.00 2.62 1.28
C ASN A 109 15.91 2.49 2.36
N ILE A 110 14.75 1.89 2.02
CA ILE A 110 13.66 1.71 2.99
C ILE A 110 14.08 0.81 4.17
N SER A 111 14.89 -0.20 3.92
CA SER A 111 15.45 -1.08 4.96
C SER A 111 16.49 -0.37 5.82
N GLU A 112 17.41 0.35 5.18
CA GLU A 112 18.52 1.04 5.84
C GLU A 112 18.06 2.24 6.67
N GLU A 113 17.17 3.08 6.09
CA GLU A 113 16.67 4.30 6.74
C GLU A 113 15.87 4.00 8.01
N PHE A 114 15.00 2.99 7.95
CA PHE A 114 14.13 2.63 9.08
C PHE A 114 14.71 1.52 9.96
N GLY A 115 15.91 1.01 9.66
CA GLY A 115 16.54 -0.08 10.41
C GLY A 115 15.68 -1.35 10.46
N CYS A 116 15.00 -1.68 9.37
CA CYS A 116 14.08 -2.81 9.28
C CYS A 116 14.69 -3.98 8.50
N THR A 117 14.46 -5.21 8.97
CA THR A 117 14.83 -6.41 8.21
C THR A 117 13.90 -6.55 7.01
N ILE A 118 14.47 -6.82 5.82
CA ILE A 118 13.71 -7.10 4.60
C ILE A 118 13.96 -8.53 4.14
N ILE A 119 12.89 -9.24 3.79
CA ILE A 119 12.90 -10.53 3.13
C ILE A 119 12.44 -10.34 1.69
N SER A 120 13.32 -10.64 0.73
CA SER A 120 12.99 -10.67 -0.69
C SER A 120 12.75 -12.08 -1.16
N CYS A 121 11.61 -12.30 -1.83
CA CYS A 121 11.24 -13.58 -2.41
C CYS A 121 11.13 -13.45 -3.92
N LYS A 122 11.86 -14.30 -4.66
CA LYS A 122 11.77 -14.35 -6.12
C LYS A 122 11.00 -15.62 -6.53
N PRO A 123 9.81 -15.48 -7.14
CA PRO A 123 9.04 -16.63 -7.59
C PRO A 123 9.76 -17.40 -8.69
N ASN A 124 9.53 -18.72 -8.74
CA ASN A 124 10.05 -19.52 -9.86
C ASN A 124 9.43 -19.04 -11.18
N ILE A 125 10.29 -18.70 -12.15
CA ILE A 125 9.86 -18.13 -13.44
C ILE A 125 8.91 -19.06 -14.24
N LYS A 126 9.06 -20.38 -14.10
CA LYS A 126 8.17 -21.34 -14.79
C LYS A 126 6.76 -21.27 -14.21
N VAL A 127 6.64 -21.17 -12.88
CA VAL A 127 5.34 -21.02 -12.19
C VAL A 127 4.69 -19.68 -12.56
N GLN A 128 5.44 -18.59 -12.53
CA GLN A 128 4.95 -17.27 -12.90
C GLN A 128 4.44 -17.24 -14.35
N LYS A 129 5.19 -17.81 -15.30
CA LYS A 129 4.75 -17.91 -16.70
C LYS A 129 3.46 -18.69 -16.89
N VAL A 130 3.21 -19.72 -16.11
CA VAL A 130 1.96 -20.49 -16.15
C VAL A 130 0.79 -19.65 -15.62
N LEU A 131 0.99 -18.93 -14.51
CA LEU A 131 -0.04 -18.07 -13.91
C LEU A 131 -0.41 -16.89 -14.84
N MET A 132 0.55 -16.31 -15.54
CA MET A 132 0.32 -15.17 -16.45
C MET A 132 -0.36 -15.57 -17.79
N ARG A 133 -0.41 -16.86 -18.14
CA ARG A 133 -1.05 -17.37 -19.36
C ARG A 133 -2.54 -17.71 -19.20
N LYS A 134 -3.06 -17.69 -17.97
CA LYS A 134 -4.48 -17.91 -17.65
C LYS A 134 -5.23 -16.56 -17.54
#